data_678ca50ab4551099936a22acac2f8651
#
_entry.id   678ca50ab4551099936a22acac2f8651
#
_cell.length_a   1.000
_cell.length_b   1.000
_cell.length_c   1.000
_cell.angle_alpha   90.00
_cell.angle_beta   90.00
_cell.angle_gamma   90.00
#
_symmetry.space_group_name_H-M   'P 1'
#
loop_
_entity.id
_entity.type
_entity.pdbx_description
1 polymer ?
#
loop_
_entity_poly.entity_id
_entity_poly.type
_entity_poly.pdbx_seq_one_letter_code
_entity_poly.pdbx_strand_id
1 'polypeptide(L)'
;MIVLDKVTKKFGSLTAVDQVSCQVKKGEYFALLGPNGAGKTTIIRMLMGFIQPTSGCITINGIPAYETRARKKIGYIAEQNMIPPYLSGVEYLLRHAALMGLSHKDARNEIERVIQIVSMSGKEKKKSHGYSKGMRQRMGFAAAIMGQPELLVLDEPVSGLDPIGIREVRKILEDLRKCGITIILNSHLLSEVEKTCDTAAIIHNGRIVVKGSIDSIVTQEENLEDVFVKYVSKE
;
A
#
# COMPACT_ATOMS: atom_id res chain seq x y z
N MET A 1 15.52 -0.93 2.24
CA MET A 1 14.41 -0.36 3.05
C MET A 1 13.65 -1.47 3.78
N ILE A 2 13.09 -2.43 3.10
CA ILE A 2 12.35 -3.55 3.69
C ILE A 2 13.04 -4.85 3.33
N VAL A 3 13.17 -5.77 4.30
CA VAL A 3 13.71 -7.11 4.07
C VAL A 3 12.77 -8.13 4.71
N LEU A 4 12.34 -9.09 3.92
CA LEU A 4 11.71 -10.33 4.35
C LEU A 4 12.77 -11.42 4.21
N ASP A 5 13.06 -12.15 5.30
CA ASP A 5 14.03 -13.23 5.28
C ASP A 5 13.37 -14.54 5.75
N LYS A 6 13.18 -15.47 4.82
CA LYS A 6 12.57 -16.80 5.00
C LYS A 6 11.29 -16.77 5.85
N VAL A 7 10.44 -15.74 5.58
CA VAL A 7 9.23 -15.49 6.36
C VAL A 7 8.21 -16.60 6.13
N THR A 8 7.77 -17.22 7.22
CA THR A 8 6.72 -18.24 7.21
C THR A 8 5.62 -17.85 8.18
N LYS A 9 4.36 -18.01 7.77
CA LYS A 9 3.18 -17.83 8.64
C LYS A 9 2.24 -19.01 8.53
N LYS A 10 1.98 -19.63 9.68
CA LYS A 10 1.02 -20.73 9.83
C LYS A 10 -0.17 -20.31 10.69
N PHE A 11 -1.35 -20.77 10.34
CA PHE A 11 -2.59 -20.67 11.11
C PHE A 11 -3.13 -22.09 11.30
N GLY A 12 -2.84 -22.70 12.45
CA GLY A 12 -3.11 -24.13 12.65
C GLY A 12 -2.36 -24.98 11.61
N SER A 13 -3.07 -25.78 10.84
CA SER A 13 -2.51 -26.62 9.76
C SER A 13 -2.28 -25.86 8.45
N LEU A 14 -2.88 -24.66 8.27
CA LEU A 14 -2.74 -23.88 7.06
C LEU A 14 -1.43 -23.09 7.07
N THR A 15 -0.57 -23.28 6.07
CA THR A 15 0.59 -22.44 5.81
C THR A 15 0.22 -21.35 4.82
N ALA A 16 -0.06 -20.13 5.33
CA ALA A 16 -0.49 -18.99 4.50
C ALA A 16 0.67 -18.28 3.80
N VAL A 17 1.88 -18.34 4.36
CA VAL A 17 3.12 -17.80 3.78
C VAL A 17 4.23 -18.81 4.09
N ASP A 18 5.00 -19.19 3.08
CA ASP A 18 6.01 -20.25 3.18
C ASP A 18 7.38 -19.78 2.65
N GLN A 19 8.32 -19.58 3.58
CA GLN A 19 9.71 -19.20 3.34
C GLN A 19 9.92 -18.03 2.36
N VAL A 20 9.04 -17.03 2.40
CA VAL A 20 9.13 -15.87 1.52
C VAL A 20 10.34 -15.02 1.87
N SER A 21 11.20 -14.80 0.88
CA SER A 21 12.34 -13.87 0.96
C SER A 21 12.23 -12.80 -0.11
N CYS A 22 12.25 -11.54 0.31
CA CYS A 22 12.10 -10.40 -0.59
C CYS A 22 12.80 -9.17 0.00
N GLN A 23 13.28 -8.30 -0.88
CA GLN A 23 13.85 -7.02 -0.50
C GLN A 23 13.24 -5.92 -1.35
N VAL A 24 12.88 -4.81 -0.70
CA VAL A 24 12.40 -3.57 -1.34
C VAL A 24 13.39 -2.45 -1.00
N LYS A 25 13.88 -1.75 -2.02
CA LYS A 25 14.82 -0.65 -1.87
C LYS A 25 14.11 0.64 -1.44
N LYS A 26 14.85 1.62 -0.95
CA LYS A 26 14.31 2.95 -0.66
C LYS A 26 13.94 3.66 -1.97
N GLY A 27 12.77 4.28 -2.00
CA GLY A 27 12.24 4.98 -3.18
C GLY A 27 11.65 4.05 -4.24
N GLU A 28 11.69 2.72 -4.05
CA GLU A 28 11.17 1.73 -4.99
C GLU A 28 9.65 1.62 -4.88
N TYR A 29 8.98 1.50 -6.01
CA TYR A 29 7.56 1.16 -6.13
C TYR A 29 7.44 -0.33 -6.44
N PHE A 30 7.09 -1.09 -5.42
CA PHE A 30 7.07 -2.55 -5.43
C PHE A 30 5.65 -3.08 -5.42
N ALA A 31 5.30 -3.94 -6.38
CA ALA A 31 4.02 -4.63 -6.43
C ALA A 31 4.09 -6.02 -5.82
N LEU A 32 3.11 -6.34 -4.97
CA LEU A 32 2.87 -7.67 -4.44
C LEU A 32 1.63 -8.25 -5.10
N LEU A 33 1.81 -9.19 -6.03
CA LEU A 33 0.77 -9.75 -6.88
C LEU A 33 0.45 -11.20 -6.50
N GLY A 34 -0.73 -11.66 -6.86
CA GLY A 34 -1.14 -13.06 -6.63
C GLY A 34 -2.65 -13.20 -6.54
N PRO A 35 -3.20 -14.39 -6.68
CA PRO A 35 -4.63 -14.65 -6.57
C PRO A 35 -5.12 -14.43 -5.12
N ASN A 36 -6.44 -14.46 -4.95
CA ASN A 36 -7.05 -14.43 -3.63
C ASN A 36 -6.60 -15.66 -2.82
N GLY A 37 -6.26 -15.45 -1.56
CA GLY A 37 -5.73 -16.51 -0.71
C GLY A 37 -4.22 -16.81 -0.87
N ALA A 38 -3.51 -16.20 -1.82
CA ALA A 38 -2.08 -16.45 -2.05
C ALA A 38 -1.15 -16.03 -0.89
N GLY A 39 -1.65 -15.28 0.10
CA GLY A 39 -0.84 -14.85 1.26
C GLY A 39 -0.49 -13.36 1.29
N LYS A 40 -0.89 -12.56 0.28
CA LYS A 40 -0.58 -11.12 0.17
C LYS A 40 -0.97 -10.32 1.42
N THR A 41 -2.24 -10.37 1.80
CA THR A 41 -2.76 -9.68 2.99
C THR A 41 -2.07 -10.15 4.28
N THR A 42 -1.69 -11.43 4.34
CA THR A 42 -0.93 -11.97 5.47
C THR A 42 0.46 -11.33 5.56
N ILE A 43 1.16 -11.16 4.43
CA ILE A 43 2.46 -10.46 4.38
C ILE A 43 2.29 -9.00 4.78
N ILE A 44 1.29 -8.28 4.25
CA ILE A 44 1.00 -6.90 4.62
C ILE A 44 0.73 -6.80 6.13
N ARG A 45 -0.09 -7.68 6.70
CA ARG A 45 -0.38 -7.70 8.14
C ARG A 45 0.87 -7.95 8.99
N MET A 46 1.79 -8.81 8.55
CA MET A 46 3.06 -9.02 9.22
C MET A 46 3.98 -7.80 9.10
N LEU A 47 4.06 -7.17 7.93
CA LEU A 47 4.81 -5.95 7.68
C LEU A 47 4.30 -4.79 8.56
N MET A 48 2.97 -4.67 8.68
CA MET A 48 2.33 -3.68 9.55
C MET A 48 2.40 -4.04 11.05
N GLY A 49 2.96 -5.20 11.40
CA GLY A 49 3.09 -5.66 12.78
C GLY A 49 1.76 -6.01 13.45
N PHE A 50 0.68 -6.21 12.68
CA PHE A 50 -0.61 -6.67 13.20
C PHE A 50 -0.57 -8.14 13.62
N ILE A 51 0.28 -8.93 12.98
CA ILE A 51 0.57 -10.32 13.33
C ILE A 51 2.07 -10.57 13.20
N GLN A 52 2.59 -11.55 13.96
CA GLN A 52 4.00 -11.93 13.86
C GLN A 52 4.16 -13.14 12.92
N PRO A 53 5.30 -13.28 12.22
CA PRO A 53 5.64 -14.50 11.48
C PRO A 53 5.77 -15.68 12.46
N THR A 54 5.53 -16.90 11.98
CA THR A 54 5.80 -18.14 12.72
C THR A 54 7.30 -18.43 12.75
N SER A 55 8.01 -18.14 11.66
CA SER A 55 9.48 -18.18 11.55
C SER A 55 9.97 -17.19 10.50
N GLY A 56 11.28 -16.92 10.48
CA GLY A 56 11.88 -15.87 9.68
C GLY A 56 11.68 -14.48 10.30
N CYS A 57 12.09 -13.43 9.60
CA CYS A 57 11.95 -12.08 10.10
C CYS A 57 11.59 -11.07 8.99
N ILE A 58 10.93 -9.97 9.40
CA ILE A 58 10.67 -8.80 8.56
C ILE A 58 11.32 -7.60 9.24
N THR A 59 12.13 -6.86 8.50
CA THR A 59 12.73 -5.61 9.00
C THR A 59 12.39 -4.44 8.08
N ILE A 60 12.26 -3.26 8.67
CA ILE A 60 12.06 -1.98 8.00
C ILE A 60 13.15 -1.05 8.47
N ASN A 61 14.00 -0.58 7.56
CA ASN A 61 15.21 0.17 7.88
C ASN A 61 16.10 -0.53 8.94
N GLY A 62 16.19 -1.87 8.87
CA GLY A 62 16.96 -2.68 9.82
C GLY A 62 16.29 -2.91 11.18
N ILE A 63 15.08 -2.37 11.41
CA ILE A 63 14.32 -2.52 12.65
C ILE A 63 13.25 -3.59 12.44
N PRO A 64 13.09 -4.58 13.37
CA PRO A 64 12.02 -5.56 13.27
C PRO A 64 10.62 -4.93 13.12
N ALA A 65 9.83 -5.40 12.17
CA ALA A 65 8.52 -4.80 11.81
C ALA A 65 7.51 -4.84 12.97
N TYR A 66 7.64 -5.79 13.91
CA TYR A 66 6.78 -5.84 15.10
C TYR A 66 7.06 -4.73 16.12
N GLU A 67 8.23 -4.08 16.06
CA GLU A 67 8.55 -2.97 16.96
C GLU A 67 7.81 -1.69 16.51
N THR A 68 7.22 -0.96 17.46
CA THR A 68 6.47 0.28 17.17
C THR A 68 7.32 1.33 16.47
N ARG A 69 8.63 1.42 16.81
CA ARG A 69 9.55 2.38 16.18
C ARG A 69 9.75 2.15 14.69
N ALA A 70 9.64 0.90 14.20
CA ALA A 70 9.75 0.58 12.78
C ALA A 70 8.61 1.20 11.96
N ARG A 71 7.45 1.41 12.60
CA ARG A 71 6.21 1.86 11.92
C ARG A 71 5.94 3.35 12.01
N LYS A 72 6.75 4.12 12.75
CA LYS A 72 6.54 5.57 12.94
C LYS A 72 6.45 6.38 11.64
N LYS A 73 7.07 5.89 10.58
CA LYS A 73 7.13 6.55 9.27
C LYS A 73 6.47 5.71 8.17
N ILE A 74 5.42 4.96 8.53
CA ILE A 74 4.62 4.18 7.58
C ILE A 74 3.23 4.79 7.49
N GLY A 75 2.80 5.07 6.25
CA GLY A 75 1.40 5.28 5.92
C GLY A 75 0.78 3.99 5.41
N TYR A 76 -0.48 3.74 5.74
CA TYR A 76 -1.19 2.54 5.32
C TYR A 76 -2.58 2.89 4.80
N ILE A 77 -2.93 2.32 3.66
CA ILE A 77 -4.30 2.33 3.12
C ILE A 77 -4.77 0.90 3.03
N ALA A 78 -5.82 0.57 3.77
CA ALA A 78 -6.48 -0.73 3.71
C ALA A 78 -7.42 -0.79 2.49
N GLU A 79 -7.71 -2.00 2.00
CA GLU A 79 -8.66 -2.25 0.91
C GLU A 79 -10.02 -1.57 1.18
N GLN A 80 -10.52 -1.66 2.41
CA GLN A 80 -11.73 -0.97 2.86
C GLN A 80 -11.35 0.25 3.70
N ASN A 81 -11.15 1.37 3.04
CA ASN A 81 -10.89 2.62 3.72
C ASN A 81 -12.20 3.29 4.15
N MET A 82 -12.57 3.08 5.42
CA MET A 82 -13.84 3.57 5.98
C MET A 82 -13.64 4.89 6.72
N ILE A 83 -14.12 5.98 6.11
CA ILE A 83 -14.24 7.26 6.82
C ILE A 83 -15.64 7.30 7.47
N PRO A 84 -15.75 7.57 8.79
CA PRO A 84 -17.05 7.65 9.45
C PRO A 84 -17.98 8.63 8.72
N PRO A 85 -19.23 8.25 8.35
CA PRO A 85 -20.10 9.01 7.45
C PRO A 85 -20.48 10.40 7.98
N TYR A 86 -20.45 10.57 9.31
CA TYR A 86 -20.76 11.81 10.02
C TYR A 86 -19.59 12.79 10.13
N LEU A 87 -18.38 12.40 9.75
CA LEU A 87 -17.20 13.27 9.74
C LEU A 87 -17.03 13.97 8.41
N SER A 88 -16.59 15.21 8.42
CA SER A 88 -15.99 15.86 7.26
C SER A 88 -14.54 15.38 7.06
N GLY A 89 -13.99 15.63 5.87
CA GLY A 89 -12.60 15.33 5.60
C GLY A 89 -11.64 16.01 6.57
N VAL A 90 -11.89 17.28 6.89
CA VAL A 90 -11.08 18.03 7.87
C VAL A 90 -11.18 17.39 9.26
N GLU A 91 -12.39 17.07 9.74
CA GLU A 91 -12.58 16.43 11.05
C GLU A 91 -11.91 15.06 11.11
N TYR A 92 -11.92 14.31 10.02
CA TYR A 92 -11.23 13.04 9.89
C TYR A 92 -9.70 13.21 10.01
N LEU A 93 -9.13 14.15 9.26
CA LEU A 93 -7.69 14.43 9.30
C LEU A 93 -7.24 15.04 10.62
N LEU A 94 -8.06 15.87 11.27
CA LEU A 94 -7.77 16.40 12.61
C LEU A 94 -7.64 15.27 13.64
N ARG A 95 -8.45 14.21 13.55
CA ARG A 95 -8.32 13.03 14.42
C ARG A 95 -7.02 12.30 14.18
N HIS A 96 -6.61 12.14 12.91
CA HIS A 96 -5.31 11.55 12.59
C HIS A 96 -4.15 12.41 13.13
N ALA A 97 -4.20 13.73 12.95
CA ALA A 97 -3.21 14.64 13.49
C ALA A 97 -3.10 14.55 15.02
N ALA A 98 -4.24 14.44 15.72
CA ALA A 98 -4.26 14.27 17.17
C ALA A 98 -3.63 12.93 17.62
N LEU A 99 -3.91 11.83 16.90
CA LEU A 99 -3.28 10.53 17.15
C LEU A 99 -1.76 10.55 16.91
N MET A 100 -1.29 11.41 16.01
CA MET A 100 0.15 11.65 15.77
C MET A 100 0.79 12.59 16.77
N GLY A 101 0.01 13.20 17.69
CA GLY A 101 0.49 14.16 18.67
C GLY A 101 0.86 15.52 18.09
N LEU A 102 0.32 15.91 16.93
CA LEU A 102 0.59 17.20 16.31
C LEU A 102 -0.06 18.34 17.10
N SER A 103 0.65 19.48 17.21
CA SER A 103 0.05 20.71 17.72
C SER A 103 -1.07 21.21 16.81
N HIS A 104 -1.97 22.04 17.30
CA HIS A 104 -3.05 22.63 16.48
C HIS A 104 -2.52 23.38 15.26
N LYS A 105 -1.40 24.07 15.37
CA LYS A 105 -0.77 24.79 14.27
C LYS A 105 -0.20 23.83 13.24
N ASP A 106 0.55 22.81 13.68
CA ASP A 106 1.15 21.82 12.79
C ASP A 106 0.09 20.97 12.10
N ALA A 107 -0.97 20.61 12.82
CA ALA A 107 -2.13 19.89 12.26
C ALA A 107 -2.78 20.67 11.10
N ARG A 108 -2.99 21.98 11.25
CA ARG A 108 -3.56 22.82 10.19
C ARG A 108 -2.67 22.84 8.94
N ASN A 109 -1.40 23.11 9.11
CA ASN A 109 -0.43 23.16 8.00
C ASN A 109 -0.37 21.81 7.28
N GLU A 110 -0.34 20.73 8.04
CA GLU A 110 -0.26 19.38 7.50
C GLU A 110 -1.54 18.98 6.76
N ILE A 111 -2.72 19.33 7.29
CA ILE A 111 -4.01 19.09 6.64
C ILE A 111 -4.08 19.86 5.32
N GLU A 112 -3.68 21.13 5.30
CA GLU A 112 -3.67 21.93 4.08
C GLU A 112 -2.75 21.29 3.02
N ARG A 113 -1.54 20.88 3.41
CA ARG A 113 -0.58 20.21 2.55
C ARG A 113 -1.17 18.93 1.93
N VAL A 114 -1.71 18.03 2.74
CA VAL A 114 -2.21 16.73 2.24
C VAL A 114 -3.48 16.89 1.40
N ILE A 115 -4.38 17.83 1.74
CA ILE A 115 -5.56 18.16 0.95
C ILE A 115 -5.21 18.64 -0.47
N GLN A 116 -4.16 19.47 -0.59
CA GLN A 116 -3.67 19.92 -1.89
C GLN A 116 -3.12 18.74 -2.72
N ILE A 117 -2.27 17.89 -2.12
CA ILE A 117 -1.69 16.72 -2.79
C ILE A 117 -2.79 15.81 -3.37
N VAL A 118 -3.84 15.54 -2.58
CA VAL A 118 -4.92 14.64 -3.01
C VAL A 118 -6.03 15.33 -3.79
N SER A 119 -5.87 16.61 -4.17
CA SER A 119 -6.84 17.39 -4.95
C SER A 119 -8.25 17.40 -4.33
N MET A 120 -8.32 17.59 -3.01
CA MET A 120 -9.59 17.67 -2.27
C MET A 120 -9.93 19.08 -1.77
N SER A 121 -9.15 20.10 -2.19
CA SER A 121 -9.42 21.51 -1.84
C SER A 121 -10.83 21.93 -2.22
N GLY A 122 -11.54 22.60 -1.30
CA GLY A 122 -12.92 23.03 -1.44
C GLY A 122 -13.98 21.92 -1.19
N LYS A 123 -13.57 20.67 -1.01
CA LYS A 123 -14.45 19.52 -0.73
C LYS A 123 -14.24 18.93 0.66
N GLU A 124 -13.17 19.31 1.34
CA GLU A 124 -12.71 18.78 2.62
C GLU A 124 -13.67 19.05 3.79
N LYS A 125 -14.50 20.09 3.69
CA LYS A 125 -15.50 20.45 4.72
C LYS A 125 -16.83 19.68 4.58
N LYS A 126 -17.07 19.04 3.43
CA LYS A 126 -18.26 18.22 3.21
C LYS A 126 -18.19 16.94 4.04
N LYS A 127 -19.32 16.52 4.62
CA LYS A 127 -19.43 15.24 5.34
C LYS A 127 -19.18 14.05 4.39
N SER A 128 -18.49 13.01 4.90
CA SER A 128 -18.01 11.90 4.07
C SER A 128 -19.13 11.01 3.49
N HIS A 129 -20.34 11.02 4.10
CA HIS A 129 -21.49 10.34 3.49
C HIS A 129 -21.83 10.88 2.09
N GLY A 130 -21.49 12.14 1.82
CA GLY A 130 -21.67 12.76 0.50
C GLY A 130 -20.47 12.62 -0.44
N TYR A 131 -19.45 11.85 -0.06
CA TYR A 131 -18.28 11.60 -0.92
C TYR A 131 -18.56 10.49 -1.92
N SER A 132 -18.06 10.64 -3.15
CA SER A 132 -17.91 9.52 -4.08
C SER A 132 -16.87 8.52 -3.55
N LYS A 133 -16.81 7.31 -4.14
CA LYS A 133 -15.78 6.33 -3.78
C LYS A 133 -14.37 6.90 -3.98
N GLY A 134 -14.12 7.58 -5.12
CA GLY A 134 -12.85 8.24 -5.39
C GLY A 134 -12.50 9.35 -4.39
N MET A 135 -13.48 10.16 -3.95
CA MET A 135 -13.25 11.15 -2.89
C MET A 135 -12.87 10.51 -1.56
N ARG A 136 -13.54 9.41 -1.17
CA ARG A 136 -13.18 8.67 0.03
C ARG A 136 -11.77 8.09 -0.07
N GLN A 137 -11.43 7.53 -1.23
CA GLN A 137 -10.10 6.99 -1.48
C GLN A 137 -9.01 8.07 -1.37
N ARG A 138 -9.21 9.23 -1.99
CA ARG A 138 -8.28 10.37 -1.89
C ARG A 138 -8.14 10.89 -0.47
N MET A 139 -9.20 10.92 0.32
CA MET A 139 -9.10 11.24 1.75
C MET A 139 -8.32 10.18 2.55
N GLY A 140 -8.40 8.90 2.16
CA GLY A 140 -7.54 7.84 2.69
C GLY A 140 -6.07 8.09 2.39
N PHE A 141 -5.75 8.49 1.16
CA PHE A 141 -4.39 8.92 0.80
C PHE A 141 -3.95 10.13 1.64
N ALA A 142 -4.82 11.14 1.80
CA ALA A 142 -4.50 12.30 2.65
C ALA A 142 -4.10 11.87 4.06
N ALA A 143 -4.87 10.97 4.69
CA ALA A 143 -4.55 10.46 6.03
C ALA A 143 -3.24 9.64 6.04
N ALA A 144 -3.02 8.78 5.04
CA ALA A 144 -1.84 7.93 4.98
C ALA A 144 -0.53 8.71 4.75
N ILE A 145 -0.59 9.87 4.04
CA ILE A 145 0.60 10.70 3.77
C ILE A 145 0.84 11.79 4.82
N MET A 146 -0.01 11.89 5.85
CA MET A 146 0.25 12.78 6.99
C MET A 146 1.53 12.38 7.71
N GLY A 147 2.26 13.39 8.20
CA GLY A 147 3.54 13.19 8.89
C GLY A 147 4.69 12.75 7.99
N GLN A 148 4.52 12.85 6.68
CA GLN A 148 5.55 12.59 5.66
C GLN A 148 6.19 11.21 5.84
N PRO A 149 5.43 10.12 5.59
CA PRO A 149 5.94 8.77 5.71
C PRO A 149 7.08 8.52 4.71
N GLU A 150 7.98 7.61 5.08
CA GLU A 150 9.04 7.11 4.19
C GLU A 150 8.59 5.87 3.39
N LEU A 151 7.56 5.20 3.88
CA LEU A 151 6.94 4.03 3.30
C LEU A 151 5.43 4.17 3.26
N LEU A 152 4.82 3.90 2.12
CA LEU A 152 3.38 3.70 1.97
C LEU A 152 3.09 2.23 1.64
N VAL A 153 2.17 1.65 2.37
CA VAL A 153 1.62 0.32 2.09
C VAL A 153 0.18 0.50 1.63
N LEU A 154 -0.11 0.08 0.41
CA LEU A 154 -1.38 0.31 -0.28
C LEU A 154 -2.02 -1.05 -0.60
N ASP A 155 -3.15 -1.33 0.02
CA ASP A 155 -3.90 -2.56 -0.21
C ASP A 155 -5.10 -2.23 -1.11
N GLU A 156 -5.04 -2.64 -2.37
CA GLU A 156 -6.06 -2.44 -3.41
C GLU A 156 -6.52 -0.96 -3.58
N PRO A 157 -5.58 0.00 -3.73
CA PRO A 157 -5.92 1.44 -3.66
C PRO A 157 -6.80 1.96 -4.78
N VAL A 158 -6.96 1.22 -5.87
CA VAL A 158 -7.78 1.62 -7.03
C VAL A 158 -9.00 0.71 -7.26
N SER A 159 -9.22 -0.27 -6.36
CA SER A 159 -10.32 -1.22 -6.48
C SER A 159 -11.69 -0.53 -6.56
N GLY A 160 -12.43 -0.85 -7.64
CA GLY A 160 -13.79 -0.35 -7.91
C GLY A 160 -13.88 1.18 -8.09
N LEU A 161 -12.80 1.85 -8.45
CA LEU A 161 -12.81 3.20 -8.97
C LEU A 161 -13.15 3.19 -10.47
N ASP A 162 -13.74 4.27 -10.94
CA ASP A 162 -13.90 4.53 -12.36
C ASP A 162 -12.55 4.94 -13.00
N PRO A 163 -12.43 4.98 -14.34
CA PRO A 163 -11.18 5.35 -15.01
C PRO A 163 -10.63 6.73 -14.60
N ILE A 164 -11.52 7.67 -14.25
CA ILE A 164 -11.12 9.01 -13.80
C ILE A 164 -10.48 8.89 -12.41
N GLY A 165 -11.10 8.17 -11.48
CA GLY A 165 -10.58 7.95 -10.14
C GLY A 165 -9.24 7.20 -10.15
N ILE A 166 -9.07 6.21 -11.03
CA ILE A 166 -7.79 5.50 -11.22
C ILE A 166 -6.69 6.49 -11.67
N ARG A 167 -7.00 7.34 -12.65
CA ARG A 167 -6.06 8.36 -13.14
C ARG A 167 -5.67 9.36 -12.05
N GLU A 168 -6.62 9.78 -11.21
CA GLU A 168 -6.37 10.68 -10.08
C GLU A 168 -5.44 10.03 -9.05
N VAL A 169 -5.67 8.75 -8.69
CA VAL A 169 -4.78 8.01 -7.80
C VAL A 169 -3.38 7.86 -8.40
N ARG A 170 -3.27 7.51 -9.68
CA ARG A 170 -1.98 7.42 -10.37
C ARG A 170 -1.19 8.73 -10.27
N LYS A 171 -1.85 9.88 -10.50
CA LYS A 171 -1.22 11.20 -10.35
C LYS A 171 -0.69 11.42 -8.92
N ILE A 172 -1.46 11.05 -7.91
CA ILE A 172 -1.00 11.13 -6.51
C ILE A 172 0.26 10.28 -6.32
N LEU A 173 0.29 9.04 -6.83
CA LEU A 173 1.46 8.17 -6.74
C LEU A 173 2.68 8.76 -7.45
N GLU A 174 2.50 9.34 -8.64
CA GLU A 174 3.57 10.03 -9.38
C GLU A 174 4.16 11.21 -8.59
N ASP A 175 3.30 12.02 -7.94
CA ASP A 175 3.76 13.14 -7.13
C ASP A 175 4.48 12.67 -5.84
N LEU A 176 4.04 11.59 -5.24
CA LEU A 176 4.72 10.95 -4.09
C LEU A 176 6.07 10.34 -4.50
N ARG A 177 6.18 9.80 -5.73
CA ARG A 177 7.46 9.30 -6.28
C ARG A 177 8.52 10.39 -6.33
N LYS A 178 8.16 11.60 -6.76
CA LYS A 178 9.07 12.77 -6.78
C LYS A 178 9.60 13.13 -5.38
N CYS A 179 8.84 12.79 -4.34
CA CYS A 179 9.24 12.98 -2.94
C CYS A 179 10.13 11.83 -2.41
N GLY A 180 10.45 10.82 -3.20
CA GLY A 180 11.31 9.68 -2.83
C GLY A 180 10.68 8.71 -1.85
N ILE A 181 9.33 8.68 -1.74
CA ILE A 181 8.59 7.75 -0.88
C ILE A 181 8.67 6.34 -1.48
N THR A 182 8.91 5.34 -0.62
CA THR A 182 8.85 3.93 -1.00
C THR A 182 7.40 3.46 -0.98
N ILE A 183 6.96 2.69 -1.95
CA ILE A 183 5.59 2.17 -1.99
C ILE A 183 5.60 0.64 -2.11
N ILE A 184 4.79 -0.02 -1.28
CA ILE A 184 4.32 -1.39 -1.50
C ILE A 184 2.88 -1.33 -1.94
N LEU A 185 2.59 -1.85 -3.12
CA LEU A 185 1.26 -1.89 -3.72
C LEU A 185 0.80 -3.34 -3.86
N ASN A 186 -0.32 -3.70 -3.20
CA ASN A 186 -1.08 -4.88 -3.54
C ASN A 186 -2.21 -4.47 -4.48
N SER A 187 -2.30 -5.07 -5.66
CA SER A 187 -3.36 -4.81 -6.63
C SER A 187 -3.63 -6.02 -7.51
N HIS A 188 -4.88 -6.15 -7.93
CA HIS A 188 -5.30 -7.10 -8.97
C HIS A 188 -5.42 -6.43 -10.35
N LEU A 189 -5.28 -5.11 -10.45
CA LEU A 189 -5.25 -4.37 -11.72
C LEU A 189 -3.82 -4.34 -12.28
N LEU A 190 -3.43 -5.42 -12.96
CA LEU A 190 -2.07 -5.65 -13.42
C LEU A 190 -1.60 -4.58 -14.41
N SER A 191 -2.48 -4.07 -15.28
CA SER A 191 -2.19 -2.97 -16.19
C SER A 191 -1.85 -1.64 -15.50
N GLU A 192 -2.34 -1.41 -14.28
CA GLU A 192 -1.98 -0.23 -13.48
C GLU A 192 -0.64 -0.46 -12.76
N VAL A 193 -0.39 -1.67 -12.29
CA VAL A 193 0.90 -2.07 -11.69
C VAL A 193 2.03 -1.88 -12.71
N GLU A 194 1.83 -2.35 -13.94
CA GLU A 194 2.81 -2.23 -15.04
C GLU A 194 3.21 -0.78 -15.33
N LYS A 195 2.25 0.16 -15.19
CA LYS A 195 2.48 1.60 -15.43
C LYS A 195 3.09 2.34 -14.24
N THR A 196 2.94 1.80 -13.01
CA THR A 196 3.25 2.56 -11.79
C THR A 196 4.39 1.96 -10.97
N CYS A 197 4.65 0.65 -11.06
CA CYS A 197 5.65 -0.02 -10.25
C CYS A 197 6.97 -0.22 -11.00
N ASP A 198 8.08 -0.26 -10.24
CA ASP A 198 9.42 -0.54 -10.77
C ASP A 198 9.68 -2.06 -10.79
N THR A 199 9.19 -2.74 -9.75
CA THR A 199 9.41 -4.18 -9.52
C THR A 199 8.13 -4.85 -9.05
N ALA A 200 8.04 -6.14 -9.29
CA ALA A 200 6.93 -6.96 -8.81
C ALA A 200 7.41 -8.30 -8.27
N ALA A 201 6.64 -8.84 -7.32
CA ALA A 201 6.70 -10.24 -6.93
C ALA A 201 5.31 -10.87 -7.05
N ILE A 202 5.23 -12.01 -7.74
CA ILE A 202 4.01 -12.81 -7.85
C ILE A 202 4.09 -13.90 -6.77
N ILE A 203 3.04 -13.96 -5.94
CA ILE A 203 2.89 -14.97 -4.90
C ILE A 203 1.80 -15.93 -5.31
N HIS A 204 2.10 -17.23 -5.20
CA HIS A 204 1.15 -18.31 -5.38
C HIS A 204 1.34 -19.34 -4.26
N ASN A 205 0.26 -19.82 -3.65
CA ASN A 205 0.28 -20.82 -2.56
C ASN A 205 1.30 -20.48 -1.44
N GLY A 206 1.35 -19.20 -1.04
CA GLY A 206 2.23 -18.72 0.03
C GLY A 206 3.70 -18.54 -0.36
N ARG A 207 4.09 -18.77 -1.60
CA ARG A 207 5.49 -18.69 -2.08
C ARG A 207 5.63 -17.65 -3.19
N ILE A 208 6.78 -16.98 -3.27
CA ILE A 208 7.13 -16.15 -4.43
C ILE A 208 7.50 -17.08 -5.58
N VAL A 209 6.75 -16.97 -6.69
CA VAL A 209 6.99 -17.75 -7.93
C VAL A 209 7.72 -16.94 -8.99
N VAL A 210 7.57 -15.61 -8.99
CA VAL A 210 8.29 -14.68 -9.87
C VAL A 210 8.66 -13.44 -9.06
N LYS A 211 9.84 -12.89 -9.32
CA LYS A 211 10.26 -11.58 -8.80
C LYS A 211 11.27 -10.95 -9.74
N GLY A 212 11.10 -9.67 -10.05
CA GLY A 212 12.02 -8.91 -10.88
C GLY A 212 11.55 -7.48 -11.11
N SER A 213 12.32 -6.71 -11.89
CA SER A 213 11.83 -5.45 -12.44
C SER A 213 10.67 -5.73 -13.40
N ILE A 214 9.72 -4.79 -13.52
CA ILE A 214 8.62 -4.92 -14.48
C ILE A 214 9.19 -5.20 -15.87
N ASP A 215 10.18 -4.44 -16.32
CA ASP A 215 10.82 -4.61 -17.63
C ASP A 215 11.52 -5.98 -17.83
N SER A 216 11.87 -6.68 -16.74
CA SER A 216 12.47 -8.02 -16.81
C SER A 216 11.44 -9.15 -16.75
N ILE A 217 10.26 -8.87 -16.21
CA ILE A 217 9.16 -9.84 -16.09
C ILE A 217 8.29 -9.82 -17.34
N VAL A 218 8.04 -8.63 -17.88
CA VAL A 218 7.27 -8.38 -19.12
C VAL A 218 8.20 -8.44 -20.32
N THR A 219 7.75 -9.02 -21.42
CA THR A 219 8.49 -9.07 -22.69
C THR A 219 7.74 -8.30 -23.78
N GLN A 220 8.28 -8.21 -24.98
CA GLN A 220 7.55 -7.62 -26.10
C GLN A 220 6.32 -8.44 -26.53
N GLU A 221 6.27 -9.72 -26.16
CA GLU A 221 5.21 -10.65 -26.52
C GLU A 221 4.24 -10.95 -25.39
N GLU A 222 4.67 -10.80 -24.11
CA GLU A 222 3.88 -11.13 -22.92
C GLU A 222 3.77 -9.89 -22.00
N ASN A 223 2.56 -9.41 -21.72
CA ASN A 223 2.30 -8.39 -20.69
C ASN A 223 2.28 -9.00 -19.29
N LEU A 224 2.15 -8.16 -18.24
CA LEU A 224 2.14 -8.63 -16.86
C LEU A 224 0.97 -9.59 -16.54
N GLU A 225 -0.15 -9.46 -17.27
CA GLU A 225 -1.31 -10.33 -17.12
C GLU A 225 -1.02 -11.73 -17.67
N ASP A 226 -0.38 -11.82 -18.85
CA ASP A 226 0.04 -13.09 -19.45
C ASP A 226 1.02 -13.83 -18.54
N VAL A 227 2.02 -13.10 -18.01
CA VAL A 227 2.98 -13.65 -17.04
C VAL A 227 2.28 -14.12 -15.77
N PHE A 228 1.36 -13.33 -15.25
CA PHE A 228 0.60 -13.69 -14.05
C PHE A 228 -0.19 -14.99 -14.26
N VAL A 229 -0.94 -15.10 -15.37
CA VAL A 229 -1.70 -16.31 -15.72
C VAL A 229 -0.78 -17.52 -15.85
N LYS A 230 0.36 -17.38 -16.55
CA LYS A 230 1.35 -18.44 -16.77
C LYS A 230 1.88 -19.05 -15.47
N TYR A 231 2.09 -18.24 -14.43
CA TYR A 231 2.65 -18.71 -13.15
C TYR A 231 1.59 -19.09 -12.11
N VAL A 232 0.37 -18.60 -12.24
CA VAL A 232 -0.71 -18.87 -11.30
C VAL A 232 -1.61 -20.03 -11.77
N SER A 233 -1.75 -20.25 -13.09
CA SER A 233 -2.58 -21.32 -13.66
C SER A 233 -1.83 -22.65 -13.88
N LYS A 234 -0.54 -22.70 -13.60
CA LYS A 234 0.22 -23.95 -13.60
C LYS A 234 0.01 -24.66 -12.26
N GLU A 235 -1.09 -25.42 -12.14
CA GLU A 235 -1.21 -26.51 -11.19
C GLU A 235 -0.51 -27.76 -11.70
#